data_2c0196a2b8f66cd8f4243c8d227f1dda
#
_entry.id   2c0196a2b8f66cd8f4243c8d227f1dda
#
_cell.length_a   1.000
_cell.length_b   1.000
_cell.length_c   1.000
_cell.angle_alpha   90.00
_cell.angle_beta   90.00
_cell.angle_gamma   90.00
#
_symmetry.space_group_name_H-M   'P 1'
#
loop_
_entity.id
_entity.type
_entity.pdbx_description
1 polymer ?
#
loop_
_entity_poly.entity_id
_entity_poly.type
_entity_poly.pdbx_seq_one_letter_code
_entity_poly.pdbx_strand_id
1 'polypeptide(L)'
;ETAGYAIMQQELFGILSLNAGVRYEHSSTYGGEWVPQGGVTVRPFEGNTIRASVSKGFRSPNIREMYMWGAANADLKPESMVNYEVAVGQSFLGGDLYTELTAFFIDGKDMIYSVSVNGDGRPPYKNLNTGTFTNKGIEFEARYQICKNLNLDMNYSYLHMSKPIPGAPGHKFYAGATYMPGRFTLNVNMQSVFDLYTDAECSKKEDFTTLNAKVAYRFGTRDKGLNLFVKGENLTATRYTINDGFPMPKAIFMGGIDVTF
;
A
#
# COMPACT_ATOMS: atom_id res chain seq x y z
N GLU A 1 26.64 8.51 -2.68
CA GLU A 1 26.04 7.17 -2.52
C GLU A 1 26.43 6.28 -3.68
N THR A 2 26.74 5.01 -3.41
CA THR A 2 27.00 3.97 -4.41
C THR A 2 26.28 2.69 -3.99
N ALA A 3 25.74 1.95 -4.96
CA ALA A 3 25.07 0.70 -4.68
C ALA A 3 25.37 -0.35 -5.75
N GLY A 4 25.41 -1.62 -5.33
CA GLY A 4 25.49 -2.80 -6.19
C GLY A 4 24.43 -3.81 -5.77
N TYR A 5 23.91 -4.60 -6.70
CA TYR A 5 22.93 -5.63 -6.39
C TYR A 5 23.14 -6.88 -7.24
N ALA A 6 22.66 -8.00 -6.72
CA ALA A 6 22.56 -9.26 -7.43
C ALA A 6 21.21 -9.88 -7.16
N ILE A 7 20.59 -10.45 -8.19
CA ILE A 7 19.30 -11.14 -8.11
C ILE A 7 19.44 -12.49 -8.81
N MET A 8 18.87 -13.53 -8.20
CA MET A 8 18.76 -14.87 -8.77
C MET A 8 17.27 -15.27 -8.74
N GLN A 9 16.82 -15.83 -9.84
CA GLN A 9 15.51 -16.45 -9.94
C GLN A 9 15.68 -17.83 -10.59
N GLN A 10 15.06 -18.84 -9.99
CA GLN A 10 15.13 -20.22 -10.47
C GLN A 10 13.76 -20.84 -10.43
N GLU A 11 13.33 -21.41 -11.57
CA GLU A 11 12.15 -22.27 -11.65
C GLU A 11 12.56 -23.74 -11.68
N LEU A 12 11.89 -24.54 -10.87
CA LEU A 12 12.13 -25.96 -10.72
C LEU A 12 10.82 -26.73 -10.90
N PHE A 13 10.88 -27.76 -11.74
CA PHE A 13 9.79 -28.71 -11.97
C PHE A 13 8.46 -28.10 -12.41
N GLY A 14 8.44 -26.85 -12.87
CA GLY A 14 7.22 -26.11 -13.22
C GLY A 14 6.28 -25.74 -12.07
N ILE A 15 6.59 -26.17 -10.84
CA ILE A 15 5.76 -25.97 -9.65
C ILE A 15 6.42 -25.10 -8.58
N LEU A 16 7.73 -24.96 -8.59
CA LEU A 16 8.51 -24.25 -7.59
C LEU A 16 9.30 -23.12 -8.23
N SER A 17 9.10 -21.90 -7.78
CA SER A 17 9.94 -20.74 -8.12
C SER A 17 10.66 -20.26 -6.87
N LEU A 18 11.96 -20.12 -6.97
CA LEU A 18 12.82 -19.54 -5.92
C LEU A 18 13.33 -18.20 -6.41
N ASN A 19 13.32 -17.19 -5.57
CA ASN A 19 13.97 -15.93 -5.81
C ASN A 19 14.85 -15.55 -4.61
N ALA A 20 16.01 -14.96 -4.89
CA ALA A 20 16.90 -14.42 -3.88
C ALA A 20 17.57 -13.17 -4.44
N GLY A 21 17.76 -12.19 -3.62
CA GLY A 21 18.42 -10.95 -4.00
C GLY A 21 19.16 -10.34 -2.84
N VAL A 22 20.20 -9.61 -3.14
CA VAL A 22 20.93 -8.81 -2.17
C VAL A 22 21.38 -7.51 -2.83
N ARG A 23 21.17 -6.41 -2.13
CA ARG A 23 21.72 -5.10 -2.46
C ARG A 23 22.63 -4.65 -1.34
N TYR A 24 23.78 -4.12 -1.70
CA TYR A 24 24.64 -3.36 -0.80
C TYR A 24 24.63 -1.91 -1.24
N GLU A 25 24.39 -1.03 -0.30
CA GLU A 25 24.43 0.42 -0.52
C GLU A 25 25.40 1.05 0.45
N HIS A 26 26.25 1.94 -0.04
CA HIS A 26 27.18 2.72 0.77
C HIS A 26 26.93 4.21 0.61
N SER A 27 26.81 4.88 1.74
CA SER A 27 26.71 6.34 1.83
C SER A 27 27.84 6.89 2.66
N SER A 28 28.38 8.04 2.26
CA SER A 28 29.37 8.78 3.06
C SER A 28 28.80 9.28 4.39
N THR A 29 27.46 9.33 4.52
CA THR A 29 26.77 9.89 5.69
C THR A 29 26.49 8.85 6.76
N TYR A 30 26.00 7.68 6.39
CA TYR A 30 25.55 6.63 7.35
C TYR A 30 26.28 5.29 7.18
N GLY A 31 27.25 5.18 6.26
CA GLY A 31 28.02 3.95 6.05
C GLY A 31 27.33 2.97 5.12
N GLY A 32 27.54 1.67 5.33
CA GLY A 32 27.05 0.61 4.47
C GLY A 32 25.82 -0.10 5.01
N GLU A 33 24.83 -0.38 4.14
CA GLU A 33 23.63 -1.15 4.44
C GLU A 33 23.46 -2.34 3.50
N TRP A 34 23.20 -3.52 4.08
CA TRP A 34 22.85 -4.72 3.34
C TRP A 34 21.33 -4.92 3.34
N VAL A 35 20.78 -5.16 2.15
CA VAL A 35 19.33 -5.31 1.90
C VAL A 35 19.07 -6.66 1.22
N PRO A 36 19.07 -7.77 1.98
CA PRO A 36 18.72 -9.08 1.45
C PRO A 36 17.21 -9.23 1.26
N GLN A 37 16.85 -10.06 0.29
CA GLN A 37 15.49 -10.54 0.08
C GLN A 37 15.48 -11.97 -0.41
N GLY A 38 14.43 -12.71 -0.13
CA GLY A 38 14.24 -14.06 -0.63
C GLY A 38 12.78 -14.46 -0.60
N GLY A 39 12.40 -15.35 -1.49
CA GLY A 39 11.04 -15.83 -1.56
C GLY A 39 10.94 -17.18 -2.28
N VAL A 40 9.87 -17.85 -1.99
CA VAL A 40 9.47 -19.11 -2.60
C VAL A 40 8.02 -19.00 -3.06
N THR A 41 7.75 -19.50 -4.25
CA THR A 41 6.40 -19.67 -4.78
C THR A 41 6.20 -21.12 -5.15
N VAL A 42 5.15 -21.72 -4.65
CA VAL A 42 4.76 -23.10 -4.96
C VAL A 42 3.40 -23.10 -5.66
N ARG A 43 3.27 -23.85 -6.74
CA ARG A 43 2.02 -24.07 -7.47
C ARG A 43 1.67 -25.55 -7.43
N PRO A 44 1.08 -26.03 -6.30
CA PRO A 44 0.89 -27.47 -6.06
C PRO A 44 -0.15 -28.11 -7.00
N PHE A 45 -1.11 -27.34 -7.48
CA PHE A 45 -2.14 -27.78 -8.44
C PHE A 45 -2.66 -26.57 -9.23
N GLU A 46 -3.46 -26.83 -10.25
CA GLU A 46 -3.97 -25.80 -11.15
C GLU A 46 -4.76 -24.72 -10.39
N GLY A 47 -4.46 -23.47 -10.71
CA GLY A 47 -5.11 -22.32 -10.11
C GLY A 47 -4.66 -21.98 -8.69
N ASN A 48 -3.83 -22.82 -8.03
CA ASN A 48 -3.33 -22.54 -6.68
C ASN A 48 -1.93 -21.96 -6.72
N THR A 49 -1.68 -21.00 -5.83
CA THR A 49 -0.37 -20.37 -5.63
C THR A 49 -0.16 -20.09 -4.15
N ILE A 50 0.94 -20.62 -3.62
CA ILE A 50 1.38 -20.32 -2.24
C ILE A 50 2.70 -19.59 -2.35
N ARG A 51 2.80 -18.41 -1.73
CA ARG A 51 4.01 -17.59 -1.70
C ARG A 51 4.45 -17.36 -0.26
N ALA A 52 5.74 -17.41 -0.03
CA ALA A 52 6.34 -16.93 1.20
C ALA A 52 7.55 -16.08 0.86
N SER A 53 7.73 -14.95 1.53
CA SER A 53 8.86 -14.07 1.30
C SER A 53 9.37 -13.44 2.60
N VAL A 54 10.65 -13.08 2.57
CA VAL A 54 11.31 -12.26 3.56
C VAL A 54 12.13 -11.20 2.85
N SER A 55 12.04 -9.95 3.30
CA SER A 55 12.80 -8.86 2.74
C SER A 55 13.19 -7.85 3.81
N LYS A 56 14.44 -7.39 3.76
CA LYS A 56 14.89 -6.26 4.55
C LYS A 56 14.70 -4.97 3.74
N GLY A 57 14.21 -3.91 4.39
CA GLY A 57 14.20 -2.55 3.90
C GLY A 57 14.93 -1.63 4.87
N PHE A 58 15.35 -0.46 4.41
CA PHE A 58 15.87 0.59 5.27
C PHE A 58 15.45 1.97 4.76
N ARG A 59 15.47 2.97 5.64
CA ARG A 59 15.24 4.38 5.31
C ARG A 59 16.41 5.20 5.88
N SER A 60 17.10 5.92 5.00
CA SER A 60 18.14 6.86 5.43
C SER A 60 17.51 8.06 6.15
N PRO A 61 18.18 8.60 7.17
CA PRO A 61 17.81 9.88 7.75
C PRO A 61 17.81 10.98 6.67
N ASN A 62 16.82 11.85 6.67
CA ASN A 62 16.79 12.96 5.74
C ASN A 62 17.59 14.18 6.27
N ILE A 63 17.86 15.14 5.40
CA ILE A 63 18.63 16.35 5.73
C ILE A 63 18.00 17.14 6.88
N ARG A 64 16.66 17.16 6.96
CA ARG A 64 15.96 17.87 8.05
C ARG A 64 16.19 17.20 9.39
N GLU A 65 16.13 15.87 9.42
CA GLU A 65 16.35 15.09 10.65
C GLU A 65 17.77 15.23 11.16
N MET A 66 18.76 15.35 10.25
CA MET A 66 20.18 15.39 10.61
C MET A 66 20.70 16.82 10.91
N TYR A 67 20.25 17.84 10.15
CA TYR A 67 20.93 19.14 10.14
C TYR A 67 20.03 20.34 10.25
N MET A 68 18.69 20.18 10.16
CA MET A 68 17.78 21.33 10.17
C MET A 68 16.92 21.31 11.42
N TRP A 69 16.66 22.53 11.96
CA TRP A 69 15.83 22.78 13.14
C TRP A 69 16.44 22.29 14.46
N GLY A 70 15.84 22.74 15.56
CA GLY A 70 16.36 22.50 16.91
C GLY A 70 16.40 21.04 17.37
N ALA A 71 15.72 20.12 16.66
CA ALA A 71 15.73 18.69 16.97
C ALA A 71 16.77 17.90 16.16
N ALA A 72 17.56 18.54 15.30
CA ALA A 72 18.50 17.88 14.40
C ALA A 72 19.57 17.06 15.15
N ASN A 73 19.98 15.94 14.53
CA ASN A 73 21.01 15.08 15.05
C ASN A 73 21.82 14.45 13.89
N ALA A 74 23.07 14.85 13.77
CA ALA A 74 23.97 14.37 12.72
C ALA A 74 24.41 12.89 12.91
N ASP A 75 24.22 12.32 14.11
CA ASP A 75 24.63 10.96 14.45
C ASP A 75 23.54 9.91 14.16
N LEU A 76 22.46 10.29 13.48
CA LEU A 76 21.38 9.38 13.13
C LEU A 76 21.86 8.27 12.21
N LYS A 77 21.37 7.06 12.49
CA LYS A 77 21.56 5.87 11.66
C LYS A 77 20.32 5.61 10.81
N PRO A 78 20.43 4.82 9.72
CA PRO A 78 19.25 4.36 8.98
C PRO A 78 18.29 3.57 9.86
N GLU A 79 16.99 3.80 9.66
CA GLU A 79 15.95 2.90 10.15
C GLU A 79 15.99 1.62 9.33
N SER A 80 15.73 0.49 9.92
CA SER A 80 15.65 -0.78 9.20
C SER A 80 14.40 -1.56 9.58
N MET A 81 13.88 -2.33 8.64
CA MET A 81 12.76 -3.23 8.88
C MET A 81 12.93 -4.52 8.11
N VAL A 82 12.39 -5.60 8.66
CA VAL A 82 12.27 -6.88 7.98
C VAL A 82 10.78 -7.20 7.84
N ASN A 83 10.35 -7.45 6.61
CA ASN A 83 9.00 -7.89 6.28
C ASN A 83 9.01 -9.40 6.04
N TYR A 84 8.09 -10.09 6.68
CA TYR A 84 7.76 -11.49 6.46
C TYR A 84 6.35 -11.56 5.91
N GLU A 85 6.15 -12.30 4.82
CA GLU A 85 4.86 -12.38 4.16
C GLU A 85 4.57 -13.81 3.71
N VAL A 86 3.34 -14.24 3.86
CA VAL A 86 2.80 -15.49 3.32
C VAL A 86 1.48 -15.19 2.63
N ALA A 87 1.34 -15.64 1.39
CA ALA A 87 0.12 -15.47 0.60
C ALA A 87 -0.35 -16.80 0.03
N VAL A 88 -1.66 -16.99 0.00
CA VAL A 88 -2.33 -18.11 -0.65
C VAL A 88 -3.35 -17.59 -1.64
N GLY A 89 -3.12 -17.83 -2.90
CA GLY A 89 -4.02 -17.48 -3.99
C GLY A 89 -4.68 -18.73 -4.59
N GLN A 90 -5.94 -18.61 -4.97
CA GLN A 90 -6.69 -19.68 -5.62
C GLN A 90 -7.62 -19.14 -6.70
N SER A 91 -7.53 -19.74 -7.88
CA SER A 91 -8.52 -19.57 -8.95
C SER A 91 -9.59 -20.66 -8.89
N PHE A 92 -10.85 -20.25 -9.06
CA PHE A 92 -12.04 -21.08 -9.08
C PHE A 92 -12.82 -20.83 -10.38
N LEU A 93 -13.81 -21.66 -10.65
CA LEU A 93 -14.75 -21.49 -11.77
C LEU A 93 -14.06 -21.34 -13.14
N GLY A 94 -13.02 -22.16 -13.38
CA GLY A 94 -12.25 -22.10 -14.63
C GLY A 94 -11.40 -20.83 -14.79
N GLY A 95 -11.12 -20.10 -13.70
CA GLY A 95 -10.35 -18.86 -13.70
C GLY A 95 -11.21 -17.60 -13.58
N ASP A 96 -12.53 -17.73 -13.64
CA ASP A 96 -13.45 -16.58 -13.55
C ASP A 96 -13.44 -15.94 -12.15
N LEU A 97 -13.15 -16.69 -11.08
CA LEU A 97 -12.99 -16.19 -9.73
C LEU A 97 -11.58 -16.43 -9.23
N TYR A 98 -10.88 -15.37 -8.84
CA TYR A 98 -9.61 -15.43 -8.14
C TYR A 98 -9.76 -14.84 -6.74
N THR A 99 -9.17 -15.51 -5.75
CA THR A 99 -9.07 -15.00 -4.38
C THR A 99 -7.64 -15.15 -3.87
N GLU A 100 -7.20 -14.23 -3.04
CA GLU A 100 -5.91 -14.29 -2.37
C GLU A 100 -6.03 -13.79 -0.93
N LEU A 101 -5.40 -14.51 -0.02
CA LEU A 101 -5.23 -14.11 1.38
C LEU A 101 -3.74 -13.99 1.66
N THR A 102 -3.33 -12.83 2.14
CA THR A 102 -1.96 -12.53 2.55
C THR A 102 -1.93 -12.22 4.05
N ALA A 103 -0.96 -12.77 4.75
CA ALA A 103 -0.62 -12.38 6.12
C ALA A 103 0.81 -11.84 6.12
N PHE A 104 1.03 -10.75 6.85
CA PHE A 104 2.35 -10.13 6.94
C PHE A 104 2.71 -9.74 8.38
N PHE A 105 4.01 -9.71 8.63
CA PHE A 105 4.61 -9.24 9.87
C PHE A 105 5.85 -8.41 9.54
N ILE A 106 5.90 -7.18 10.07
CA ILE A 106 7.00 -6.25 9.89
C ILE A 106 7.65 -6.02 11.25
N ASP A 107 8.94 -6.30 11.36
CA ASP A 107 9.77 -5.98 12.53
C ASP A 107 10.74 -4.86 12.17
N GLY A 108 10.59 -3.72 12.82
CA GLY A 108 11.35 -2.51 12.55
C GLY A 108 12.22 -2.09 13.73
N LYS A 109 13.40 -1.53 13.40
CA LYS A 109 14.40 -1.06 14.36
C LYS A 109 14.91 0.31 14.00
N ASP A 110 15.45 0.99 15.01
CA ASP A 110 16.11 2.28 14.87
C ASP A 110 15.23 3.39 14.29
N MET A 111 13.90 3.35 14.53
CA MET A 111 12.99 4.42 14.10
C MET A 111 13.42 5.77 14.66
N ILE A 112 13.38 6.77 13.80
CA ILE A 112 13.76 8.15 14.14
C ILE A 112 12.54 8.90 14.69
N TYR A 113 12.61 9.26 15.96
CA TYR A 113 11.62 10.08 16.64
C TYR A 113 12.24 11.35 17.22
N SER A 114 11.47 12.43 17.21
CA SER A 114 11.78 13.63 18.01
C SER A 114 11.39 13.37 19.46
N VAL A 115 12.37 13.27 20.33
CA VAL A 115 12.21 12.97 21.76
C VAL A 115 12.56 14.20 22.57
N SER A 116 11.77 14.50 23.62
CA SER A 116 12.10 15.56 24.59
C SER A 116 13.40 15.21 25.30
N VAL A 117 14.37 16.13 25.27
CA VAL A 117 15.68 15.95 25.92
C VAL A 117 15.55 15.80 27.42
N ASN A 118 14.56 16.44 28.03
CA ASN A 118 14.31 16.41 29.48
C ASN A 118 13.38 15.27 29.90
N GLY A 119 12.81 14.52 28.94
CA GLY A 119 11.88 13.43 29.21
C GLY A 119 10.48 13.85 29.69
N ASP A 120 10.19 15.15 29.69
CA ASP A 120 8.93 15.75 30.20
C ASP A 120 7.92 16.09 29.06
N GLY A 121 8.22 15.66 27.83
CA GLY A 121 7.40 15.93 26.65
C GLY A 121 7.47 17.37 26.13
N ARG A 122 8.39 18.20 26.66
CA ARG A 122 8.55 19.62 26.30
C ARG A 122 9.87 19.86 25.56
N PRO A 123 9.99 20.97 24.80
CA PRO A 123 11.27 21.37 24.21
C PRO A 123 12.37 21.56 25.27
N PRO A 124 13.64 21.35 24.91
CA PRO A 124 14.13 21.06 23.57
C PRO A 124 13.94 19.59 23.17
N TYR A 125 13.74 19.36 21.86
CA TYR A 125 13.65 18.01 21.29
C TYR A 125 14.94 17.64 20.56
N LYS A 126 15.25 16.33 20.48
CA LYS A 126 16.32 15.77 19.67
C LYS A 126 15.81 14.55 18.90
N ASN A 127 16.19 14.45 17.62
CA ASN A 127 15.92 13.27 16.82
C ASN A 127 16.84 12.15 17.24
N LEU A 128 16.28 10.99 17.59
CA LEU A 128 17.03 9.82 18.04
C LEU A 128 16.51 8.56 17.36
N ASN A 129 17.38 7.61 17.10
CA ASN A 129 17.01 6.26 16.72
C ASN A 129 16.52 5.52 17.98
N THR A 130 15.23 5.64 18.27
CA THR A 130 14.65 5.15 19.52
C THR A 130 13.70 3.99 19.29
N GLY A 131 14.19 2.82 19.33
CA GLY A 131 13.35 1.70 19.57
C GLY A 131 12.92 0.90 18.35
N THR A 132 12.10 -0.07 18.67
CA THR A 132 11.53 -1.04 17.74
C THR A 132 10.06 -0.75 17.52
N PHE A 133 9.53 -1.20 16.40
CA PHE A 133 8.09 -1.28 16.15
C PHE A 133 7.77 -2.61 15.50
N THR A 134 6.54 -3.06 15.68
CA THR A 134 6.01 -4.21 14.96
C THR A 134 4.67 -3.86 14.35
N ASN A 135 4.51 -4.18 13.07
CA ASN A 135 3.25 -4.09 12.37
C ASN A 135 2.88 -5.49 11.88
N LYS A 136 1.61 -5.84 11.94
CA LYS A 136 1.11 -7.11 11.43
C LYS A 136 -0.28 -6.93 10.87
N GLY A 137 -0.62 -7.74 9.92
CA GLY A 137 -1.94 -7.64 9.31
C GLY A 137 -2.26 -8.78 8.38
N ILE A 138 -3.44 -8.66 7.81
CA ILE A 138 -3.94 -9.53 6.77
C ILE A 138 -4.51 -8.69 5.64
N GLU A 139 -4.37 -9.19 4.43
CA GLU A 139 -4.98 -8.63 3.22
C GLU A 139 -5.77 -9.73 2.52
N PHE A 140 -6.95 -9.40 2.05
CA PHE A 140 -7.78 -10.26 1.23
C PHE A 140 -8.12 -9.55 -0.07
N GLU A 141 -7.97 -10.27 -1.18
CA GLU A 141 -8.37 -9.82 -2.50
C GLU A 141 -9.30 -10.85 -3.14
N ALA A 142 -10.32 -10.37 -3.85
CA ALA A 142 -11.16 -11.19 -4.71
C ALA A 142 -11.46 -10.44 -6.01
N ARG A 143 -11.35 -11.15 -7.14
CA ARG A 143 -11.74 -10.69 -8.47
C ARG A 143 -12.65 -11.72 -9.09
N TYR A 144 -13.83 -11.31 -9.53
CA TYR A 144 -14.80 -12.21 -10.11
C TYR A 144 -15.37 -11.68 -11.42
N GLN A 145 -15.12 -12.39 -12.50
CA GLN A 145 -15.75 -12.16 -13.79
C GLN A 145 -17.06 -12.96 -13.88
N ILE A 146 -18.16 -12.36 -13.42
CA ILE A 146 -19.49 -13.01 -13.39
C ILE A 146 -19.93 -13.42 -14.81
N CYS A 147 -19.64 -12.54 -15.78
CA CYS A 147 -19.84 -12.81 -17.19
C CYS A 147 -18.90 -11.93 -18.00
N LYS A 148 -18.88 -12.09 -19.34
CA LYS A 148 -17.98 -11.35 -20.25
C LYS A 148 -18.01 -9.83 -20.06
N ASN A 149 -19.10 -9.29 -19.53
CA ASN A 149 -19.31 -7.85 -19.43
C ASN A 149 -19.40 -7.36 -17.99
N LEU A 150 -19.33 -8.22 -16.97
CA LEU A 150 -19.47 -7.83 -15.57
C LEU A 150 -18.34 -8.40 -14.72
N ASN A 151 -17.52 -7.51 -14.18
CA ASN A 151 -16.45 -7.82 -13.26
C ASN A 151 -16.75 -7.20 -11.89
N LEU A 152 -16.49 -7.97 -10.84
CA LEU A 152 -16.48 -7.50 -9.46
C LEU A 152 -15.07 -7.60 -8.91
N ASP A 153 -14.68 -6.64 -8.09
CA ASP A 153 -13.42 -6.62 -7.38
C ASP A 153 -13.66 -6.20 -5.92
N MET A 154 -12.94 -6.83 -5.01
CA MET A 154 -13.02 -6.58 -3.58
C MET A 154 -11.63 -6.69 -2.96
N ASN A 155 -11.29 -5.75 -2.08
CA ASN A 155 -10.08 -5.79 -1.28
C ASN A 155 -10.42 -5.42 0.16
N TYR A 156 -9.78 -6.12 1.09
CA TYR A 156 -9.84 -5.79 2.51
C TYR A 156 -8.45 -5.87 3.09
N SER A 157 -8.06 -4.90 3.90
CA SER A 157 -6.83 -4.95 4.68
C SER A 157 -7.10 -4.61 6.14
N TYR A 158 -6.44 -5.34 7.01
CA TYR A 158 -6.32 -5.11 8.43
C TYR A 158 -4.87 -4.87 8.81
N LEU A 159 -4.59 -3.77 9.52
CA LEU A 159 -3.26 -3.40 9.98
C LEU A 159 -3.29 -3.12 11.48
N HIS A 160 -2.54 -3.90 12.24
CA HIS A 160 -2.23 -3.60 13.63
C HIS A 160 -0.82 -3.04 13.75
N MET A 161 -0.69 -1.88 14.36
CA MET A 161 0.58 -1.19 14.59
C MET A 161 0.86 -1.14 16.09
N SER A 162 2.06 -1.58 16.51
CA SER A 162 2.49 -1.42 17.91
C SER A 162 2.72 0.07 18.27
N LYS A 163 3.03 0.88 17.27
CA LYS A 163 3.14 2.34 17.38
C LYS A 163 2.32 2.94 16.24
N PRO A 164 1.11 3.46 16.52
CA PRO A 164 0.27 4.09 15.50
C PRO A 164 0.98 5.27 14.82
N ILE A 165 0.69 5.46 13.55
CA ILE A 165 1.14 6.60 12.76
C ILE A 165 -0.06 7.24 12.04
N PRO A 166 -0.06 8.56 11.85
CA PRO A 166 -1.12 9.24 11.11
C PRO A 166 -1.19 8.77 9.66
N GLY A 167 -2.38 8.75 9.10
CA GLY A 167 -2.61 8.40 7.70
C GLY A 167 -2.60 6.91 7.39
N ALA A 168 -2.32 6.02 8.37
CA ALA A 168 -2.39 4.57 8.22
C ALA A 168 -3.65 4.03 8.92
N PRO A 169 -4.67 3.56 8.17
CA PRO A 169 -5.90 3.04 8.76
C PRO A 169 -5.71 1.64 9.34
N GLY A 170 -6.43 1.34 10.43
CA GLY A 170 -6.51 -0.01 10.98
C GLY A 170 -7.25 -0.98 10.07
N HIS A 171 -8.30 -0.50 9.37
CA HIS A 171 -9.06 -1.28 8.41
C HIS A 171 -9.34 -0.47 7.15
N LYS A 172 -9.19 -1.11 6.00
CA LYS A 172 -9.58 -0.56 4.71
C LYS A 172 -10.34 -1.60 3.91
N PHE A 173 -11.51 -1.24 3.44
CA PHE A 173 -12.34 -2.07 2.58
C PHE A 173 -12.62 -1.35 1.27
N TYR A 174 -12.54 -2.08 0.18
CA TYR A 174 -12.90 -1.62 -1.16
C TYR A 174 -13.77 -2.69 -1.83
N ALA A 175 -14.82 -2.27 -2.51
CA ALA A 175 -15.60 -3.11 -3.41
C ALA A 175 -15.96 -2.32 -4.66
N GLY A 176 -15.80 -2.94 -5.82
CA GLY A 176 -16.05 -2.35 -7.12
C GLY A 176 -16.84 -3.28 -8.04
N ALA A 177 -17.62 -2.69 -8.93
CA ALA A 177 -18.29 -3.37 -10.03
C ALA A 177 -18.07 -2.60 -11.33
N THR A 178 -17.65 -3.32 -12.36
CA THR A 178 -17.49 -2.77 -13.71
C THR A 178 -18.37 -3.55 -14.68
N TYR A 179 -19.36 -2.86 -15.27
CA TYR A 179 -20.26 -3.42 -16.26
C TYR A 179 -20.03 -2.76 -17.64
N MET A 180 -19.82 -3.57 -18.65
CA MET A 180 -19.44 -3.13 -20.01
C MET A 180 -20.44 -3.57 -21.07
N PRO A 181 -21.69 -3.03 -21.08
CA PRO A 181 -22.69 -3.37 -22.09
C PRO A 181 -22.39 -2.65 -23.41
N GLY A 182 -21.86 -3.40 -24.39
CA GLY A 182 -21.58 -2.86 -25.74
C GLY A 182 -20.51 -1.75 -25.72
N ARG A 183 -20.93 -0.51 -25.97
CA ARG A 183 -20.03 0.66 -26.01
C ARG A 183 -19.95 1.42 -24.69
N PHE A 184 -20.77 1.09 -23.72
CA PHE A 184 -20.74 1.70 -22.40
C PHE A 184 -19.77 1.00 -21.47
N THR A 185 -19.18 1.76 -20.57
CA THR A 185 -18.50 1.26 -19.37
C THR A 185 -19.10 1.97 -18.17
N LEU A 186 -19.67 1.20 -17.26
CA LEU A 186 -20.23 1.66 -16.01
C LEU A 186 -19.35 1.11 -14.90
N ASN A 187 -18.80 1.96 -14.06
CA ASN A 187 -18.03 1.57 -12.88
C ASN A 187 -18.66 2.22 -11.66
N VAL A 188 -18.86 1.43 -10.61
CA VAL A 188 -19.27 1.91 -9.29
C VAL A 188 -18.33 1.26 -8.28
N ASN A 189 -17.82 2.04 -7.36
CA ASN A 189 -16.99 1.51 -6.29
C ASN A 189 -17.23 2.24 -4.98
N MET A 190 -16.99 1.51 -3.90
CA MET A 190 -17.09 1.96 -2.52
C MET A 190 -15.75 1.75 -1.83
N GLN A 191 -15.34 2.71 -1.03
CA GLN A 191 -14.20 2.60 -0.15
C GLN A 191 -14.61 2.98 1.26
N SER A 192 -14.31 2.10 2.22
CA SER A 192 -14.50 2.34 3.65
C SER A 192 -13.14 2.29 4.35
N VAL A 193 -12.93 3.21 5.25
CA VAL A 193 -11.72 3.35 6.07
C VAL A 193 -12.15 3.47 7.51
N PHE A 194 -11.51 2.72 8.40
CA PHE A 194 -11.78 2.74 9.83
C PHE A 194 -10.49 2.80 10.63
N ASP A 195 -10.57 3.36 11.83
CA ASP A 195 -9.45 3.52 12.74
C ASP A 195 -8.28 4.31 12.13
N LEU A 196 -8.58 5.36 11.38
CA LEU A 196 -7.58 6.23 10.78
C LEU A 196 -7.19 7.34 11.76
N TYR A 197 -5.96 7.36 12.24
CA TYR A 197 -5.44 8.50 13.01
C TYR A 197 -5.14 9.67 12.08
N THR A 198 -5.67 10.86 12.43
CA THR A 198 -5.59 12.05 11.57
C THR A 198 -4.63 13.12 12.09
N ASP A 199 -4.25 13.06 13.36
CA ASP A 199 -3.34 13.99 14.03
C ASP A 199 -2.00 13.33 14.38
N ALA A 200 -0.97 14.16 14.55
CA ALA A 200 0.40 13.70 14.80
C ALA A 200 0.55 12.92 16.12
N GLU A 201 -0.28 13.23 17.11
CA GLU A 201 -0.32 12.59 18.43
C GLU A 201 -1.10 11.29 18.44
N CYS A 202 -1.72 10.90 17.32
CA CYS A 202 -2.61 9.72 17.20
C CYS A 202 -3.72 9.71 18.25
N SER A 203 -4.29 10.88 18.55
CA SER A 203 -5.37 11.06 19.52
C SER A 203 -6.76 11.13 18.88
N LYS A 204 -6.84 11.52 17.60
CA LYS A 204 -8.07 11.63 16.84
C LYS A 204 -8.18 10.53 15.81
N LYS A 205 -9.32 9.85 15.79
CA LYS A 205 -9.66 8.83 14.78
C LYS A 205 -10.76 9.30 13.88
N GLU A 206 -10.70 8.88 12.62
CA GLU A 206 -11.71 9.13 11.60
C GLU A 206 -12.12 7.82 10.95
N ASP A 207 -13.43 7.64 10.77
CA ASP A 207 -14.03 6.54 10.03
C ASP A 207 -14.89 7.13 8.93
N PHE A 208 -14.75 6.64 7.71
CA PHE A 208 -15.57 7.13 6.60
C PHE A 208 -15.77 6.10 5.51
N THR A 209 -16.84 6.32 4.74
CA THR A 209 -17.14 5.56 3.54
C THR A 209 -17.46 6.53 2.41
N THR A 210 -16.87 6.31 1.24
CA THR A 210 -17.13 7.06 0.01
C THR A 210 -17.66 6.13 -1.07
N LEU A 211 -18.58 6.64 -1.89
CA LEU A 211 -19.10 5.99 -3.09
C LEU A 211 -18.66 6.79 -4.31
N ASN A 212 -18.14 6.11 -5.32
CA ASN A 212 -17.71 6.72 -6.57
C ASN A 212 -18.37 6.02 -7.74
N ALA A 213 -18.61 6.73 -8.83
CA ALA A 213 -19.13 6.15 -10.05
C ALA A 213 -18.52 6.82 -11.29
N LYS A 214 -18.36 6.05 -12.36
CA LYS A 214 -17.92 6.51 -13.68
C LYS A 214 -18.82 5.90 -14.75
N VAL A 215 -19.26 6.71 -15.69
CA VAL A 215 -19.93 6.28 -16.91
C VAL A 215 -19.08 6.75 -18.07
N ALA A 216 -18.78 5.85 -18.99
CA ALA A 216 -18.06 6.18 -20.21
C ALA A 216 -18.78 5.58 -21.42
N TYR A 217 -18.69 6.28 -22.57
CA TYR A 217 -19.18 5.82 -23.87
C TYR A 217 -18.08 5.90 -24.90
N ARG A 218 -17.88 4.80 -25.63
CA ARG A 218 -16.86 4.66 -26.67
C ARG A 218 -17.43 4.84 -28.06
N PHE A 219 -16.84 5.77 -28.81
CA PHE A 219 -17.01 5.93 -30.27
C PHE A 219 -15.82 5.26 -30.96
N GLY A 220 -16.08 4.49 -32.03
CA GLY A 220 -15.02 3.79 -32.76
C GLY A 220 -14.70 2.40 -32.22
N THR A 221 -13.46 1.94 -32.42
CA THR A 221 -12.96 0.63 -32.02
C THR A 221 -12.12 0.70 -30.74
N ARG A 222 -11.61 -0.44 -30.26
CA ARG A 222 -10.69 -0.46 -29.11
C ARG A 222 -9.34 0.18 -29.43
N ASP A 223 -8.86 0.02 -30.67
CA ASP A 223 -7.53 0.46 -31.10
C ASP A 223 -7.54 1.88 -31.66
N LYS A 224 -8.70 2.36 -32.19
CA LYS A 224 -8.89 3.71 -32.69
C LYS A 224 -10.25 4.22 -32.29
N GLY A 225 -10.30 5.21 -31.41
CA GLY A 225 -11.58 5.67 -30.90
C GLY A 225 -11.52 6.86 -29.97
N LEU A 226 -12.68 7.37 -29.68
CA LEU A 226 -12.94 8.43 -28.71
C LEU A 226 -13.75 7.85 -27.55
N ASN A 227 -13.32 8.08 -26.33
CA ASN A 227 -14.03 7.69 -25.14
C ASN A 227 -14.42 8.95 -24.36
N LEU A 228 -15.71 9.22 -24.26
CA LEU A 228 -16.25 10.29 -23.43
C LEU A 228 -16.64 9.73 -22.08
N PHE A 229 -16.29 10.41 -21.00
CA PHE A 229 -16.68 9.96 -19.68
C PHE A 229 -17.13 11.09 -18.75
N VAL A 230 -17.97 10.71 -17.79
CA VAL A 230 -18.30 11.50 -16.61
C VAL A 230 -18.03 10.62 -15.39
N LYS A 231 -17.39 11.17 -14.38
CA LYS A 231 -17.20 10.51 -13.09
C LYS A 231 -17.60 11.42 -11.94
N GLY A 232 -18.09 10.79 -10.87
CA GLY A 232 -18.35 11.44 -9.61
C GLY A 232 -17.59 10.71 -8.50
N GLU A 233 -16.93 11.46 -7.66
CA GLU A 233 -16.23 10.98 -6.48
C GLU A 233 -16.95 11.45 -5.23
N ASN A 234 -16.94 10.61 -4.19
CA ASN A 234 -17.63 10.87 -2.93
C ASN A 234 -19.10 11.30 -3.13
N LEU A 235 -19.86 10.53 -3.91
CA LEU A 235 -21.25 10.82 -4.27
C LEU A 235 -22.18 10.89 -3.05
N THR A 236 -21.80 10.28 -1.94
CA THR A 236 -22.48 10.36 -0.65
C THR A 236 -22.25 11.69 0.05
N ALA A 237 -21.38 12.56 -0.48
CA ALA A 237 -20.97 13.83 0.12
C ALA A 237 -20.47 13.67 1.58
N THR A 238 -19.90 12.51 1.90
CA THR A 238 -19.33 12.21 3.21
C THR A 238 -18.27 13.26 3.57
N ARG A 239 -18.38 13.80 4.77
CA ARG A 239 -17.36 14.71 5.33
C ARG A 239 -16.35 13.86 6.07
N TYR A 240 -15.08 14.01 5.74
CA TYR A 240 -14.00 13.32 6.40
C TYR A 240 -12.68 14.10 6.25
N THR A 241 -11.71 13.75 7.10
CA THR A 241 -10.34 14.27 7.06
C THR A 241 -9.36 13.10 7.01
N ILE A 242 -8.25 13.28 6.32
CA ILE A 242 -7.09 12.37 6.38
C ILE A 242 -6.01 12.96 7.28
N ASN A 243 -5.86 14.29 7.23
CA ASN A 243 -5.00 15.05 8.13
C ASN A 243 -5.87 16.06 8.87
N ASP A 244 -5.74 16.12 10.18
CA ASP A 244 -6.50 17.07 11.03
C ASP A 244 -6.33 18.52 10.54
N GLY A 245 -7.43 19.24 10.45
CA GLY A 245 -7.48 20.60 9.90
C GLY A 245 -7.58 20.70 8.37
N PHE A 246 -7.49 19.59 7.62
CA PHE A 246 -7.58 19.58 6.17
C PHE A 246 -8.76 18.71 5.71
N PRO A 247 -9.99 19.25 5.65
CA PRO A 247 -11.15 18.49 5.24
C PRO A 247 -11.05 18.10 3.76
N MET A 248 -11.40 16.87 3.48
CA MET A 248 -11.46 16.35 2.12
C MET A 248 -12.69 16.89 1.38
N PRO A 249 -12.62 17.04 0.05
CA PRO A 249 -13.75 17.48 -0.75
C PRO A 249 -14.96 16.57 -0.56
N LYS A 250 -16.15 17.17 -0.57
CA LYS A 250 -17.42 16.44 -0.69
C LYS A 250 -17.54 15.85 -2.11
N ALA A 251 -18.74 15.76 -2.64
CA ALA A 251 -18.95 15.26 -4.01
C ALA A 251 -18.21 16.12 -5.04
N ILE A 252 -17.43 15.47 -5.89
CA ILE A 252 -16.72 16.07 -7.03
C ILE A 252 -17.21 15.42 -8.30
N PHE A 253 -17.47 16.21 -9.33
CA PHE A 253 -17.83 15.72 -10.66
C PHE A 253 -16.80 16.17 -11.69
N MET A 254 -16.41 15.25 -12.56
CA MET A 254 -15.44 15.50 -13.62
C MET A 254 -15.93 14.88 -14.93
N GLY A 255 -15.66 15.54 -16.04
CA GLY A 255 -15.85 15.01 -17.38
C GLY A 255 -14.56 15.05 -18.16
N GLY A 256 -14.37 14.10 -19.07
CA GLY A 256 -13.16 14.04 -19.88
C GLY A 256 -13.34 13.26 -21.16
N ILE A 257 -12.28 13.32 -21.97
CA ILE A 257 -12.18 12.69 -23.28
C ILE A 257 -10.85 11.96 -23.35
N ASP A 258 -10.88 10.68 -23.68
CA ASP A 258 -9.70 9.87 -23.99
C ASP A 258 -9.72 9.56 -25.49
N VAL A 259 -8.61 9.79 -26.17
CA VAL A 259 -8.45 9.52 -27.63
C VAL A 259 -7.39 8.45 -27.80
N THR A 260 -7.74 7.39 -28.53
CA THR A 260 -6.82 6.31 -28.95
C THR A 260 -6.67 6.37 -30.46
N PHE A 261 -5.42 6.40 -31.00
CA PHE A 261 -5.10 6.53 -32.43
C PHE A 261 -3.97 5.60 -32.85
#